data_c057630bed9ddd0f4cce053f5d137c57
#
_entry.id   c057630bed9ddd0f4cce053f5d137c57
#
_cell.length_a   1.000
_cell.length_b   1.000
_cell.length_c   1.000
_cell.angle_alpha   90.00
_cell.angle_beta   90.00
_cell.angle_gamma   90.00
#
_symmetry.space_group_name_H-M   'P 1'
#
loop_
_entity.id
_entity.type
_entity.pdbx_description
1 polymer ?
#
loop_
_entity_poly.entity_id
_entity_poly.type
_entity_poly.pdbx_seq_one_letter_code
_entity_poly.pdbx_strand_id
1 'polypeptide(L)'
;MTKIPKIIHYCWVGDNPKPQSVLYCIESWKRCCPDYEIREWNETNYDFTKNEYMRQAYEAKKWGFVPDYARLDIVYEHGGIYLDTDVEMVRSFDGLLEHESFFGFEDTGDGEYFVNCGHGFGAVPHHDVIKAARDLYEHLSFVGEDGTLNLLASPYYTTQALRLGGLVQENRDQAIPGAKIFASDVLCPKNFRTGKVTKTARTVSIHHFTASWVDEKIKQEAAHQQTIRNRFGARLGGYVLLAESVVQKYGSRELVTKLPVRAAKKLKAKLIAAKDAAPYYLELARANATRPGSGAPIILDTAMDSDNCGDHIIMENCMLQLGRCMDTAALAHIPTHRFPTEEELELLTTGGQKILCGTNILSGRMRTYGLWHLSHRIAPYCNTVLMGVGFDSKADSFDRYTRSMFHAILSKDGIHSVRDSFSEKKLKAMGIHNVLNTGCPTMWDLTPEHCAAIPHEKARNVVCTVTDYIRDAKNDRAMLDILLERYDHVYLWLQGREDPEYIRELGYADRVTLIPGTLADYDAVLAQEDLDYVGTRLHAGIRALRKGRRSLIVSVDNRAECIGADTGLPTIRREDIPFALKDRLEAEFETKINLPWENIRKWKEQFKEQK
;
A
#
# COMPACT_ATOMS: atom_id res chain seq x y z
N MET A 1 -37.87 -6.13 -3.23
CA MET A 1 -36.53 -5.72 -3.75
C MET A 1 -36.60 -5.77 -5.26
N THR A 2 -36.24 -4.69 -5.93
CA THR A 2 -36.12 -4.65 -7.39
C THR A 2 -34.96 -5.57 -7.78
N LYS A 3 -35.19 -6.54 -8.68
CA LYS A 3 -34.13 -7.44 -9.17
C LYS A 3 -33.37 -6.75 -10.30
N ILE A 4 -32.11 -7.11 -10.47
CA ILE A 4 -31.30 -6.67 -11.61
C ILE A 4 -31.96 -7.13 -12.91
N PRO A 5 -32.20 -6.22 -13.88
CA PRO A 5 -32.79 -6.59 -15.18
C PRO A 5 -31.99 -7.64 -15.92
N LYS A 6 -32.67 -8.55 -16.64
CA LYS A 6 -32.06 -9.56 -17.51
C LYS A 6 -31.58 -8.94 -18.84
N ILE A 7 -30.65 -8.00 -18.73
CA ILE A 7 -30.06 -7.29 -19.88
C ILE A 7 -28.54 -7.40 -19.76
N ILE A 8 -27.87 -7.82 -20.83
CA ILE A 8 -26.42 -7.79 -20.95
C ILE A 8 -26.05 -6.65 -21.88
N HIS A 9 -25.28 -5.72 -21.36
CA HIS A 9 -24.75 -4.57 -22.09
C HIS A 9 -23.29 -4.81 -22.48
N TYR A 10 -22.88 -4.35 -23.64
CA TYR A 10 -21.49 -4.25 -24.05
C TYR A 10 -21.28 -3.06 -24.98
N CYS A 11 -20.06 -2.52 -25.00
CA CYS A 11 -19.67 -1.46 -25.92
C CYS A 11 -18.83 -2.02 -27.08
N TRP A 12 -19.13 -1.54 -28.33
CA TRP A 12 -18.28 -1.79 -29.48
C TRP A 12 -18.10 -0.49 -30.26
N VAL A 13 -16.91 0.12 -30.11
CA VAL A 13 -16.60 1.49 -30.54
C VAL A 13 -15.51 1.46 -31.62
N GLY A 14 -15.58 2.39 -32.59
CA GLY A 14 -14.56 2.60 -33.61
C GLY A 14 -14.83 1.88 -34.96
N ASP A 15 -16.06 1.48 -35.24
CA ASP A 15 -16.54 0.95 -36.57
C ASP A 15 -15.68 -0.18 -37.17
N ASN A 16 -14.96 -0.95 -36.34
CA ASN A 16 -14.19 -2.10 -36.80
C ASN A 16 -15.05 -3.38 -36.80
N PRO A 17 -14.86 -4.31 -37.75
CA PRO A 17 -15.57 -5.59 -37.73
C PRO A 17 -15.19 -6.39 -36.47
N LYS A 18 -16.19 -7.02 -35.84
CA LYS A 18 -15.98 -7.86 -34.66
C LYS A 18 -15.14 -9.09 -35.00
N PRO A 19 -13.99 -9.32 -34.36
CA PRO A 19 -13.19 -10.53 -34.55
C PRO A 19 -13.94 -11.80 -34.11
N GLN A 20 -13.53 -12.95 -34.64
CA GLN A 20 -14.15 -14.24 -34.30
C GLN A 20 -14.15 -14.55 -32.80
N SER A 21 -13.14 -14.11 -32.08
CA SER A 21 -13.06 -14.25 -30.60
C SER A 21 -14.18 -13.49 -29.89
N VAL A 22 -14.51 -12.29 -30.34
CA VAL A 22 -15.62 -11.49 -29.81
C VAL A 22 -16.96 -12.16 -30.09
N LEU A 23 -17.15 -12.62 -31.31
CA LEU A 23 -18.38 -13.34 -31.71
C LEU A 23 -18.56 -14.62 -30.90
N TYR A 24 -17.48 -15.36 -30.60
CA TYR A 24 -17.49 -16.54 -29.75
C TYR A 24 -17.96 -16.19 -28.31
N CYS A 25 -17.46 -15.11 -27.72
CA CYS A 25 -17.89 -14.66 -26.42
C CYS A 25 -19.38 -14.29 -26.40
N ILE A 26 -19.85 -13.51 -27.36
CA ILE A 26 -21.27 -13.12 -27.49
C ILE A 26 -22.19 -14.37 -27.68
N GLU A 27 -21.77 -15.35 -28.46
CA GLU A 27 -22.51 -16.61 -28.60
C GLU A 27 -22.56 -17.42 -27.30
N SER A 28 -21.51 -17.34 -26.46
CA SER A 28 -21.53 -17.94 -25.13
C SER A 28 -22.60 -17.30 -24.23
N TRP A 29 -22.81 -15.98 -24.33
CA TRP A 29 -23.85 -15.27 -23.59
C TRP A 29 -25.26 -15.72 -23.99
N LYS A 30 -25.54 -15.79 -25.28
CA LYS A 30 -26.82 -16.28 -25.81
C LYS A 30 -27.12 -17.71 -25.38
N ARG A 31 -26.09 -18.56 -25.36
CA ARG A 31 -26.21 -19.95 -24.92
C ARG A 31 -26.49 -20.10 -23.43
N CYS A 32 -25.80 -19.32 -22.59
CA CYS A 32 -25.92 -19.43 -21.14
C CYS A 32 -27.11 -18.63 -20.57
N CYS A 33 -27.54 -17.57 -21.26
CA CYS A 33 -28.62 -16.67 -20.87
C CYS A 33 -29.59 -16.44 -22.04
N PRO A 34 -30.34 -17.46 -22.50
CA PRO A 34 -31.18 -17.36 -23.71
C PRO A 34 -32.39 -16.43 -23.53
N ASP A 35 -32.77 -16.12 -22.32
CA ASP A 35 -33.88 -15.23 -21.95
C ASP A 35 -33.42 -13.82 -21.57
N TYR A 36 -32.13 -13.49 -21.78
CA TYR A 36 -31.63 -12.15 -21.57
C TYR A 36 -31.63 -11.35 -22.87
N GLU A 37 -31.94 -10.07 -22.77
CA GLU A 37 -31.69 -9.12 -23.83
C GLU A 37 -30.16 -8.81 -23.89
N ILE A 38 -29.57 -8.89 -25.10
CA ILE A 38 -28.17 -8.49 -25.32
C ILE A 38 -28.18 -7.19 -26.12
N ARG A 39 -27.63 -6.13 -25.51
CA ARG A 39 -27.68 -4.77 -26.01
C ARG A 39 -26.29 -4.22 -26.30
N GLU A 40 -26.03 -3.94 -27.59
CA GLU A 40 -24.81 -3.29 -28.06
C GLU A 40 -24.91 -1.77 -27.94
N TRP A 41 -23.83 -1.14 -27.47
CA TRP A 41 -23.70 0.30 -27.42
C TRP A 41 -22.55 0.77 -28.30
N ASN A 42 -22.84 1.70 -29.22
CA ASN A 42 -21.89 2.24 -30.19
C ASN A 42 -22.26 3.69 -30.52
N GLU A 43 -21.57 4.28 -31.49
CA GLU A 43 -21.73 5.68 -31.90
C GLU A 43 -23.14 6.02 -32.41
N THR A 44 -23.98 5.03 -32.77
CA THR A 44 -25.33 5.27 -33.27
C THR A 44 -26.38 5.41 -32.16
N ASN A 45 -26.09 4.93 -30.95
CA ASN A 45 -27.08 4.85 -29.88
C ASN A 45 -26.56 5.29 -28.50
N TYR A 46 -25.29 5.73 -28.41
CA TYR A 46 -24.71 6.28 -27.18
C TYR A 46 -23.82 7.48 -27.47
N ASP A 47 -23.96 8.53 -26.65
CA ASP A 47 -23.15 9.74 -26.76
C ASP A 47 -21.85 9.60 -25.98
N PHE A 48 -20.74 9.31 -26.67
CA PHE A 48 -19.40 9.19 -26.09
C PHE A 48 -18.75 10.54 -25.75
N THR A 49 -19.49 11.65 -25.85
CA THR A 49 -18.99 12.98 -25.43
C THR A 49 -19.51 13.45 -24.07
N LYS A 50 -20.41 12.68 -23.43
CA LYS A 50 -21.04 13.02 -22.14
C LYS A 50 -20.06 13.30 -21.01
N ASN A 51 -18.88 12.68 -21.03
CA ASN A 51 -17.87 12.80 -20.00
C ASN A 51 -16.52 13.13 -20.62
N GLU A 52 -15.75 14.02 -19.98
CA GLU A 52 -14.50 14.54 -20.53
C GLU A 52 -13.43 13.45 -20.69
N TYR A 53 -13.25 12.56 -19.70
CA TYR A 53 -12.30 11.44 -19.79
C TYR A 53 -12.64 10.54 -21.00
N MET A 54 -13.91 10.15 -21.12
CA MET A 54 -14.39 9.29 -22.20
C MET A 54 -14.25 9.97 -23.57
N ARG A 55 -14.60 11.26 -23.70
CA ARG A 55 -14.45 12.04 -24.92
C ARG A 55 -12.98 12.09 -25.38
N GLN A 56 -12.07 12.42 -24.46
CA GLN A 56 -10.63 12.48 -24.74
C GLN A 56 -10.07 11.10 -25.14
N ALA A 57 -10.50 10.01 -24.47
CA ALA A 57 -10.11 8.65 -24.85
C ALA A 57 -10.59 8.28 -26.26
N TYR A 58 -11.82 8.70 -26.61
CA TYR A 58 -12.41 8.51 -27.93
C TYR A 58 -11.62 9.28 -29.02
N GLU A 59 -11.35 10.57 -28.81
CA GLU A 59 -10.57 11.41 -29.71
C GLU A 59 -9.14 10.89 -29.91
N ALA A 60 -8.53 10.37 -28.83
CA ALA A 60 -7.21 9.74 -28.87
C ALA A 60 -7.24 8.32 -29.50
N LYS A 61 -8.41 7.82 -29.92
CA LYS A 61 -8.62 6.46 -30.46
C LYS A 61 -8.14 5.34 -29.55
N LYS A 62 -8.25 5.56 -28.22
CA LYS A 62 -7.91 4.59 -27.20
C LYS A 62 -9.15 3.78 -26.79
N TRP A 63 -9.64 2.98 -27.73
CA TRP A 63 -10.93 2.30 -27.66
C TRP A 63 -11.14 1.45 -26.40
N GLY A 64 -10.09 0.93 -25.79
CA GLY A 64 -10.18 0.17 -24.54
C GLY A 64 -10.52 1.00 -23.31
N PHE A 65 -10.26 2.33 -23.34
CA PHE A 65 -10.55 3.25 -22.25
C PHE A 65 -11.90 3.96 -22.39
N VAL A 66 -12.47 3.99 -23.60
CA VAL A 66 -13.77 4.61 -23.85
C VAL A 66 -14.89 3.96 -23.01
N PRO A 67 -14.99 2.62 -22.91
CA PRO A 67 -16.02 1.98 -22.11
C PRO A 67 -15.88 2.17 -20.60
N ASP A 68 -14.77 2.68 -20.09
CA ASP A 68 -14.53 2.77 -18.63
C ASP A 68 -15.57 3.62 -17.90
N TYR A 69 -15.95 4.75 -18.48
CA TYR A 69 -17.10 5.54 -18.03
C TYR A 69 -18.42 4.97 -18.56
N ALA A 70 -18.50 4.69 -19.86
CA ALA A 70 -19.75 4.31 -20.51
C ALA A 70 -20.42 3.10 -19.84
N ARG A 71 -19.65 2.06 -19.45
CA ARG A 71 -20.18 0.87 -18.78
C ARG A 71 -20.90 1.19 -17.46
N LEU A 72 -20.39 2.14 -16.71
CA LEU A 72 -20.97 2.58 -15.44
C LEU A 72 -22.23 3.42 -15.69
N ASP A 73 -22.18 4.36 -16.63
CA ASP A 73 -23.33 5.19 -16.99
C ASP A 73 -24.50 4.36 -17.57
N ILE A 74 -24.21 3.41 -18.44
CA ILE A 74 -25.19 2.51 -19.04
C ILE A 74 -25.90 1.66 -17.97
N VAL A 75 -25.14 1.04 -17.06
CA VAL A 75 -25.71 0.23 -15.97
C VAL A 75 -26.44 1.11 -14.96
N TYR A 76 -25.97 2.33 -14.70
CA TYR A 76 -26.68 3.28 -13.87
C TYR A 76 -28.06 3.62 -14.44
N GLU A 77 -28.15 3.98 -15.73
CA GLU A 77 -29.39 4.40 -16.37
C GLU A 77 -30.38 3.24 -16.60
N HIS A 78 -29.88 2.06 -16.99
CA HIS A 78 -30.72 0.97 -17.46
C HIS A 78 -30.79 -0.21 -16.48
N GLY A 79 -29.91 -0.29 -15.50
CA GLY A 79 -29.67 -1.53 -14.76
C GLY A 79 -29.12 -2.62 -15.65
N GLY A 80 -29.08 -3.87 -15.17
CA GLY A 80 -28.59 -5.00 -15.93
C GLY A 80 -27.13 -5.33 -15.64
N ILE A 81 -26.50 -6.04 -16.56
CA ILE A 81 -25.13 -6.56 -16.44
C ILE A 81 -24.30 -5.99 -17.58
N TYR A 82 -23.07 -5.56 -17.29
CA TYR A 82 -22.10 -5.19 -18.33
C TYR A 82 -21.01 -6.24 -18.44
N LEU A 83 -20.62 -6.56 -19.67
CA LEU A 83 -19.52 -7.45 -20.02
C LEU A 83 -18.62 -6.80 -21.06
N ASP A 84 -17.30 -6.91 -20.91
CA ASP A 84 -16.37 -6.64 -21.99
C ASP A 84 -16.47 -7.75 -23.07
N THR A 85 -16.13 -7.42 -24.30
CA THR A 85 -16.35 -8.28 -25.46
C THR A 85 -15.44 -9.51 -25.53
N ASP A 86 -14.51 -9.64 -24.59
CA ASP A 86 -13.63 -10.80 -24.42
C ASP A 86 -13.93 -11.61 -23.15
N VAL A 87 -15.15 -11.50 -22.65
CA VAL A 87 -15.67 -12.32 -21.55
C VAL A 87 -16.45 -13.52 -22.09
N GLU A 88 -15.97 -14.73 -21.85
CA GLU A 88 -16.69 -15.96 -22.12
C GLU A 88 -17.60 -16.31 -20.94
N MET A 89 -18.87 -16.58 -21.20
CA MET A 89 -19.82 -17.07 -20.20
C MET A 89 -19.86 -18.59 -20.19
N VAL A 90 -19.74 -19.17 -18.99
CA VAL A 90 -19.79 -20.63 -18.79
C VAL A 90 -21.01 -21.08 -18.00
N ARG A 91 -21.75 -20.15 -17.40
CA ARG A 91 -22.99 -20.38 -16.65
C ARG A 91 -23.86 -19.11 -16.66
N SER A 92 -25.19 -19.26 -16.42
CA SER A 92 -26.11 -18.13 -16.27
C SER A 92 -25.76 -17.23 -15.08
N PHE A 93 -26.04 -15.94 -15.22
CA PHE A 93 -25.98 -14.95 -14.14
C PHE A 93 -27.19 -14.97 -13.20
N ASP A 94 -28.21 -15.82 -13.42
CA ASP A 94 -29.46 -15.82 -12.65
C ASP A 94 -29.27 -15.81 -11.13
N GLY A 95 -28.27 -16.56 -10.63
CA GLY A 95 -27.95 -16.60 -9.20
C GLY A 95 -27.35 -15.31 -8.63
N LEU A 96 -26.92 -14.38 -9.49
CA LEU A 96 -26.34 -13.10 -9.08
C LEU A 96 -27.36 -11.96 -9.13
N LEU A 97 -28.49 -12.13 -9.85
CA LEU A 97 -29.52 -11.10 -10.02
C LEU A 97 -30.32 -10.80 -8.74
N GLU A 98 -30.15 -11.60 -7.69
CA GLU A 98 -30.86 -11.42 -6.41
C GLU A 98 -30.26 -10.29 -5.56
N HIS A 99 -29.07 -9.82 -5.91
CA HIS A 99 -28.40 -8.69 -5.26
C HIS A 99 -28.87 -7.35 -5.86
N GLU A 100 -28.77 -6.27 -5.09
CA GLU A 100 -29.03 -4.91 -5.62
C GLU A 100 -27.92 -4.46 -6.57
N SER A 101 -26.67 -4.81 -6.23
CA SER A 101 -25.53 -4.77 -7.15
C SER A 101 -24.53 -5.87 -6.84
N PHE A 102 -23.75 -6.28 -7.85
CA PHE A 102 -22.65 -7.22 -7.67
C PHE A 102 -21.44 -6.85 -8.51
N PHE A 103 -20.27 -7.24 -7.99
CA PHE A 103 -18.95 -7.06 -8.63
C PHE A 103 -18.09 -8.31 -8.37
N GLY A 104 -16.92 -8.37 -9.00
CA GLY A 104 -15.94 -9.43 -8.74
C GLY A 104 -14.52 -8.91 -8.70
N PHE A 105 -13.67 -9.63 -7.96
CA PHE A 105 -12.24 -9.39 -7.97
C PHE A 105 -11.57 -10.01 -9.19
N GLU A 106 -10.48 -9.40 -9.65
CA GLU A 106 -9.47 -10.04 -10.50
C GLU A 106 -8.19 -10.28 -9.71
N ASP A 107 -7.45 -11.33 -10.07
CA ASP A 107 -6.14 -11.69 -9.52
C ASP A 107 -5.05 -11.24 -10.49
N THR A 108 -4.30 -10.20 -10.13
CA THR A 108 -3.20 -9.68 -10.95
C THR A 108 -1.97 -10.58 -10.93
N GLY A 109 -1.86 -11.49 -9.95
CA GLY A 109 -0.78 -12.48 -9.85
C GLY A 109 0.44 -12.02 -9.06
N ASP A 110 0.38 -10.89 -8.39
CA ASP A 110 1.41 -10.35 -7.48
C ASP A 110 0.94 -10.25 -6.02
N GLY A 111 -0.27 -10.75 -5.75
CA GLY A 111 -0.91 -10.70 -4.44
C GLY A 111 -1.81 -9.49 -4.26
N GLU A 112 -1.97 -8.68 -5.31
CA GLU A 112 -2.95 -7.60 -5.36
C GLU A 112 -4.23 -8.05 -6.05
N TYR A 113 -5.36 -7.54 -5.59
CA TYR A 113 -6.69 -7.87 -6.10
C TYR A 113 -7.45 -6.58 -6.37
N PHE A 114 -8.01 -6.44 -7.56
CA PHE A 114 -8.81 -5.28 -7.95
C PHE A 114 -10.21 -5.70 -8.35
N VAL A 115 -11.20 -4.84 -8.13
CA VAL A 115 -12.55 -5.05 -8.66
C VAL A 115 -12.59 -4.52 -10.08
N ASN A 116 -12.89 -5.41 -11.04
CA ASN A 116 -12.92 -5.07 -12.44
C ASN A 116 -14.33 -5.14 -13.02
N CYS A 117 -14.84 -4.02 -13.49
CA CYS A 117 -16.15 -3.93 -14.16
C CYS A 117 -16.17 -4.55 -15.56
N GLY A 118 -15.01 -4.84 -16.15
CA GLY A 118 -14.94 -5.43 -17.49
C GLY A 118 -15.35 -6.90 -17.55
N HIS A 119 -15.03 -7.69 -16.52
CA HIS A 119 -15.31 -9.13 -16.52
C HIS A 119 -16.73 -9.52 -16.04
N GLY A 120 -17.56 -8.54 -15.72
CA GLY A 120 -18.95 -8.67 -15.31
C GLY A 120 -19.25 -7.98 -14.00
N PHE A 121 -20.16 -7.04 -14.04
CA PHE A 121 -20.82 -6.45 -12.88
C PHE A 121 -22.25 -6.15 -13.23
N GLY A 122 -23.11 -5.99 -12.25
CA GLY A 122 -24.51 -5.66 -12.50
C GLY A 122 -25.15 -4.92 -11.36
N ALA A 123 -26.20 -4.16 -11.67
CA ALA A 123 -26.97 -3.43 -10.66
C ALA A 123 -28.43 -3.19 -11.12
N VAL A 124 -29.28 -2.85 -10.16
CA VAL A 124 -30.57 -2.23 -10.44
C VAL A 124 -30.34 -0.80 -10.99
N PRO A 125 -31.29 -0.23 -11.78
CA PRO A 125 -31.15 1.14 -12.29
C PRO A 125 -30.99 2.15 -11.14
N HIS A 126 -30.24 3.22 -11.42
CA HIS A 126 -29.99 4.35 -10.51
C HIS A 126 -29.41 3.96 -9.14
N HIS A 127 -28.57 2.91 -9.12
CA HIS A 127 -27.97 2.38 -7.91
C HIS A 127 -26.84 3.28 -7.40
N ASP A 128 -26.85 3.64 -6.09
CA ASP A 128 -25.91 4.60 -5.47
C ASP A 128 -24.44 4.18 -5.61
N VAL A 129 -24.12 2.89 -5.46
CA VAL A 129 -22.74 2.38 -5.62
C VAL A 129 -22.23 2.56 -7.05
N ILE A 130 -23.10 2.36 -8.08
CA ILE A 130 -22.76 2.59 -9.47
C ILE A 130 -22.56 4.08 -9.73
N LYS A 131 -23.45 4.92 -9.15
CA LYS A 131 -23.33 6.38 -9.20
C LYS A 131 -21.98 6.83 -8.64
N ALA A 132 -21.60 6.38 -7.45
CA ALA A 132 -20.33 6.74 -6.81
C ALA A 132 -19.10 6.33 -7.69
N ALA A 133 -19.14 5.15 -8.29
CA ALA A 133 -18.08 4.70 -9.19
C ALA A 133 -18.01 5.52 -10.49
N ARG A 134 -19.16 5.91 -11.05
CA ARG A 134 -19.27 6.74 -12.26
C ARG A 134 -18.80 8.16 -11.99
N ASP A 135 -19.25 8.75 -10.91
CA ASP A 135 -19.00 10.18 -10.58
C ASP A 135 -17.50 10.45 -10.32
N LEU A 136 -16.70 9.42 -10.01
CA LEU A 136 -15.23 9.56 -9.97
C LEU A 136 -14.66 10.05 -11.31
N TYR A 137 -15.24 9.66 -12.43
CA TYR A 137 -14.78 10.07 -13.77
C TYR A 137 -15.11 11.52 -14.11
N GLU A 138 -15.98 12.21 -13.37
CA GLU A 138 -16.26 13.64 -13.55
C GLU A 138 -15.05 14.52 -13.22
N HIS A 139 -14.12 13.99 -12.40
CA HIS A 139 -12.91 14.68 -11.97
C HIS A 139 -11.65 14.16 -12.67
N LEU A 140 -11.80 13.29 -13.69
CA LEU A 140 -10.69 12.70 -14.41
C LEU A 140 -10.56 13.28 -15.82
N SER A 141 -9.30 13.47 -16.25
CA SER A 141 -8.94 13.72 -17.62
C SER A 141 -8.15 12.53 -18.18
N PHE A 142 -8.45 12.12 -19.41
CA PHE A 142 -7.67 11.08 -20.10
C PHE A 142 -6.37 11.65 -20.68
N VAL A 143 -6.39 12.93 -21.09
CA VAL A 143 -5.21 13.66 -21.57
C VAL A 143 -4.85 14.72 -20.53
N GLY A 144 -3.66 14.62 -19.97
CA GLY A 144 -3.13 15.62 -19.03
C GLY A 144 -2.82 16.95 -19.73
N GLU A 145 -2.63 18.01 -18.94
CA GLU A 145 -2.27 19.36 -19.45
C GLU A 145 -0.97 19.36 -20.27
N ASP A 146 -0.06 18.43 -19.98
CA ASP A 146 1.20 18.22 -20.70
C ASP A 146 1.07 17.29 -21.91
N GLY A 147 -0.13 16.86 -22.26
CA GLY A 147 -0.40 15.90 -23.33
C GLY A 147 -0.13 14.45 -22.99
N THR A 148 0.25 14.11 -21.75
CA THR A 148 0.41 12.72 -21.32
C THR A 148 -0.95 12.02 -21.22
N LEU A 149 -0.98 10.70 -21.55
CA LEU A 149 -2.19 9.92 -21.45
C LEU A 149 -2.32 9.26 -20.07
N ASN A 150 -3.49 9.35 -19.47
CA ASN A 150 -3.84 8.61 -18.27
C ASN A 150 -4.17 7.16 -18.65
N LEU A 151 -3.19 6.27 -18.56
CA LEU A 151 -3.31 4.85 -18.88
C LEU A 151 -3.62 3.99 -17.64
N LEU A 152 -4.04 4.58 -16.53
CA LEU A 152 -4.45 3.85 -15.35
C LEU A 152 -5.77 3.13 -15.63
N ALA A 153 -5.79 1.81 -15.46
CA ALA A 153 -6.92 0.98 -15.85
C ALA A 153 -8.12 1.13 -14.89
N SER A 154 -9.33 0.95 -15.41
CA SER A 154 -10.60 1.11 -14.68
C SER A 154 -10.73 0.28 -13.39
N PRO A 155 -10.14 -0.93 -13.25
CA PRO A 155 -10.16 -1.66 -11.99
C PRO A 155 -9.63 -0.86 -10.79
N TYR A 156 -8.66 0.01 -11.01
CA TYR A 156 -8.16 0.90 -9.98
C TYR A 156 -9.26 1.84 -9.46
N TYR A 157 -9.94 2.57 -10.36
CA TYR A 157 -10.97 3.54 -10.00
C TYR A 157 -12.20 2.88 -9.36
N THR A 158 -12.65 1.74 -9.92
CA THR A 158 -13.77 0.97 -9.35
C THR A 158 -13.43 0.48 -7.94
N THR A 159 -12.23 -0.05 -7.73
CA THR A 159 -11.79 -0.50 -6.40
C THR A 159 -11.75 0.65 -5.42
N GLN A 160 -11.31 1.85 -5.83
CA GLN A 160 -11.33 3.04 -4.97
C GLN A 160 -12.74 3.42 -4.54
N ALA A 161 -13.70 3.49 -5.48
CA ALA A 161 -15.09 3.79 -5.17
C ALA A 161 -15.67 2.81 -4.12
N LEU A 162 -15.47 1.51 -4.34
CA LEU A 162 -15.98 0.47 -3.43
C LEU A 162 -15.27 0.48 -2.06
N ARG A 163 -13.98 0.86 -2.01
CA ARG A 163 -13.25 1.00 -0.74
C ARG A 163 -13.77 2.15 0.11
N LEU A 164 -14.19 3.25 -0.50
CA LEU A 164 -14.89 4.33 0.22
C LEU A 164 -16.20 3.82 0.84
N GLY A 165 -16.83 2.80 0.22
CA GLY A 165 -18.00 2.08 0.75
C GLY A 165 -17.67 0.97 1.76
N GLY A 166 -16.38 0.74 2.11
CA GLY A 166 -15.96 -0.26 3.10
C GLY A 166 -15.39 -1.58 2.53
N LEU A 167 -15.09 -1.66 1.23
CA LEU A 167 -14.44 -2.84 0.64
C LEU A 167 -13.04 -3.05 1.23
N VAL A 168 -12.73 -4.29 1.65
CA VAL A 168 -11.38 -4.75 1.97
C VAL A 168 -10.79 -5.41 0.72
N GLN A 169 -9.59 -5.02 0.30
CA GLN A 169 -8.96 -5.51 -0.93
C GLN A 169 -8.33 -6.90 -0.75
N GLU A 170 -9.18 -7.88 -0.48
CA GLU A 170 -8.82 -9.29 -0.28
C GLU A 170 -9.69 -10.20 -1.17
N ASN A 171 -9.09 -11.20 -1.81
CA ASN A 171 -9.79 -12.12 -2.71
C ASN A 171 -10.72 -13.09 -1.95
N ARG A 172 -11.81 -12.57 -1.46
CA ARG A 172 -12.88 -13.32 -0.78
C ARG A 172 -14.22 -12.67 -1.04
N ASP A 173 -15.29 -13.44 -0.86
CA ASP A 173 -16.64 -12.90 -0.93
C ASP A 173 -16.86 -11.87 0.19
N GLN A 174 -17.36 -10.70 -0.16
CA GLN A 174 -17.65 -9.61 0.76
C GLN A 174 -19.00 -8.98 0.46
N ALA A 175 -19.57 -8.34 1.47
CA ALA A 175 -20.72 -7.46 1.32
C ALA A 175 -20.38 -6.11 1.93
N ILE A 176 -20.66 -5.05 1.20
CA ILE A 176 -20.65 -3.67 1.67
C ILE A 176 -22.07 -3.09 1.49
N PRO A 177 -22.40 -1.94 2.09
CA PRO A 177 -23.71 -1.33 1.87
C PRO A 177 -24.04 -1.21 0.38
N GLY A 178 -25.15 -1.84 -0.05
CA GLY A 178 -25.64 -1.83 -1.42
C GLY A 178 -24.91 -2.78 -2.41
N ALA A 179 -23.80 -3.45 -2.06
CA ALA A 179 -23.07 -4.25 -3.04
C ALA A 179 -22.56 -5.60 -2.49
N LYS A 180 -22.64 -6.62 -3.34
CA LYS A 180 -21.98 -7.92 -3.15
C LYS A 180 -20.74 -8.01 -4.03
N ILE A 181 -19.59 -8.32 -3.43
CA ILE A 181 -18.34 -8.50 -4.16
C ILE A 181 -17.92 -9.96 -4.04
N PHE A 182 -17.68 -10.60 -5.18
CA PHE A 182 -17.29 -12.00 -5.25
C PHE A 182 -15.79 -12.17 -5.38
N ALA A 183 -15.26 -13.26 -4.82
CA ALA A 183 -13.89 -13.68 -5.09
C ALA A 183 -13.67 -13.93 -6.59
N SER A 184 -12.43 -13.87 -7.04
CA SER A 184 -12.06 -13.95 -8.47
C SER A 184 -12.50 -15.26 -9.15
N ASP A 185 -12.70 -16.35 -8.41
CA ASP A 185 -13.13 -17.64 -8.94
C ASP A 185 -14.54 -17.60 -9.57
N VAL A 186 -15.37 -16.59 -9.25
CA VAL A 186 -16.75 -16.47 -9.75
C VAL A 186 -16.78 -15.82 -11.15
N LEU A 187 -16.18 -14.65 -11.32
CA LEU A 187 -16.28 -13.86 -12.56
C LEU A 187 -14.98 -13.80 -13.36
N CYS A 188 -13.82 -13.94 -12.71
CA CYS A 188 -12.50 -13.84 -13.33
C CYS A 188 -11.52 -14.90 -12.82
N PRO A 189 -11.73 -16.20 -13.08
CA PRO A 189 -10.86 -17.29 -12.60
C PRO A 189 -9.51 -17.36 -13.33
N LYS A 190 -9.27 -16.49 -14.30
CA LYS A 190 -8.00 -16.39 -15.04
C LYS A 190 -7.08 -15.37 -14.39
N ASN A 191 -5.92 -15.84 -13.95
CA ASN A 191 -4.89 -14.96 -13.46
C ASN A 191 -4.29 -14.12 -14.61
N PHE A 192 -4.29 -12.81 -14.47
CA PHE A 192 -3.85 -11.89 -15.52
C PHE A 192 -2.42 -12.14 -15.99
N ARG A 193 -1.49 -12.32 -15.05
CA ARG A 193 -0.05 -12.44 -15.33
C ARG A 193 0.37 -13.82 -15.84
N THR A 194 -0.18 -14.88 -15.26
CA THR A 194 0.20 -16.26 -15.59
C THR A 194 -0.64 -16.88 -16.69
N GLY A 195 -1.81 -16.31 -16.98
CA GLY A 195 -2.79 -16.86 -17.90
C GLY A 195 -3.46 -18.15 -17.39
N LYS A 196 -3.13 -18.62 -16.18
CA LYS A 196 -3.72 -19.83 -15.61
C LYS A 196 -5.19 -19.61 -15.28
N VAL A 197 -6.05 -20.52 -15.73
CA VAL A 197 -7.48 -20.51 -15.41
C VAL A 197 -7.77 -21.55 -14.32
N THR A 198 -8.35 -21.11 -13.20
CA THR A 198 -8.72 -21.98 -12.08
C THR A 198 -10.24 -21.96 -11.90
N LYS A 199 -10.96 -22.75 -12.71
CA LYS A 199 -12.43 -22.88 -12.61
C LYS A 199 -12.85 -23.60 -11.35
N THR A 200 -13.93 -23.13 -10.73
CA THR A 200 -14.61 -23.79 -9.61
C THR A 200 -16.07 -24.10 -9.98
N ALA A 201 -16.80 -24.79 -9.11
CA ALA A 201 -18.24 -24.97 -9.26
C ALA A 201 -19.03 -23.65 -9.25
N ARG A 202 -18.41 -22.54 -8.80
CA ARG A 202 -19.01 -21.20 -8.72
C ARG A 202 -18.76 -20.33 -9.96
N THR A 203 -17.85 -20.73 -10.84
CA THR A 203 -17.43 -19.92 -11.98
C THR A 203 -18.61 -19.65 -12.95
N VAL A 204 -18.88 -18.40 -13.21
CA VAL A 204 -19.92 -17.90 -14.11
C VAL A 204 -19.33 -17.42 -15.43
N SER A 205 -18.25 -16.67 -15.39
CA SER A 205 -17.58 -16.08 -16.56
C SER A 205 -16.07 -16.24 -16.50
N ILE A 206 -15.40 -16.02 -17.64
CA ILE A 206 -13.94 -16.05 -17.79
C ILE A 206 -13.54 -14.85 -18.64
N HIS A 207 -12.78 -13.93 -18.09
CA HIS A 207 -12.20 -12.82 -18.83
C HIS A 207 -10.91 -13.28 -19.53
N HIS A 208 -10.85 -13.13 -20.83
CA HIS A 208 -9.72 -13.65 -21.62
C HIS A 208 -8.51 -12.71 -21.64
N PHE A 209 -8.68 -11.43 -21.28
CA PHE A 209 -7.63 -10.41 -21.31
C PHE A 209 -6.96 -10.31 -22.67
N THR A 210 -7.77 -10.23 -23.76
CA THR A 210 -7.25 -10.18 -25.13
C THR A 210 -6.51 -8.89 -25.42
N ALA A 211 -6.67 -7.88 -24.55
CA ALA A 211 -6.00 -6.59 -24.61
C ALA A 211 -6.01 -6.02 -26.06
N SER A 212 -7.19 -5.96 -26.68
CA SER A 212 -7.37 -5.53 -28.08
C SER A 212 -6.81 -4.14 -28.38
N TRP A 213 -6.57 -3.34 -27.33
CA TRP A 213 -6.00 -2.00 -27.37
C TRP A 213 -4.46 -1.95 -27.33
N VAL A 214 -3.77 -3.09 -27.09
CA VAL A 214 -2.30 -3.19 -27.07
C VAL A 214 -1.80 -3.52 -28.47
N ASP A 215 -0.68 -2.89 -28.87
CA ASP A 215 0.00 -3.15 -30.14
C ASP A 215 0.27 -4.64 -30.35
N GLU A 216 -0.06 -5.15 -31.54
CA GLU A 216 0.04 -6.57 -31.87
C GLU A 216 1.46 -7.11 -31.71
N LYS A 217 2.48 -6.27 -31.95
CA LYS A 217 3.89 -6.63 -31.78
C LYS A 217 4.23 -6.87 -30.30
N ILE A 218 3.70 -6.03 -29.40
CA ILE A 218 3.89 -6.18 -27.95
C ILE A 218 3.19 -7.46 -27.46
N LYS A 219 2.00 -7.77 -27.98
CA LYS A 219 1.28 -9.02 -27.66
C LYS A 219 2.06 -10.25 -28.10
N GLN A 220 2.60 -10.25 -29.31
CA GLN A 220 3.39 -11.37 -29.84
C GLN A 220 4.67 -11.59 -29.03
N GLU A 221 5.37 -10.52 -28.65
CA GLU A 221 6.55 -10.60 -27.77
C GLU A 221 6.20 -11.17 -26.38
N ALA A 222 5.09 -10.71 -25.77
CA ALA A 222 4.64 -11.22 -24.48
C ALA A 222 4.22 -12.69 -24.55
N ALA A 223 3.48 -13.11 -25.59
CA ALA A 223 3.07 -14.49 -25.81
C ALA A 223 4.29 -15.41 -26.06
N HIS A 224 5.28 -14.95 -26.83
CA HIS A 224 6.52 -15.66 -27.07
C HIS A 224 7.31 -15.87 -25.76
N GLN A 225 7.48 -14.81 -24.96
CA GLN A 225 8.14 -14.90 -23.66
C GLN A 225 7.43 -15.87 -22.71
N GLN A 226 6.12 -15.85 -22.70
CA GLN A 226 5.31 -16.75 -21.89
C GLN A 226 5.43 -18.21 -22.32
N THR A 227 5.43 -18.47 -23.63
CA THR A 227 5.60 -19.81 -24.20
C THR A 227 6.95 -20.42 -23.79
N ILE A 228 8.01 -19.62 -23.88
CA ILE A 228 9.35 -20.05 -23.48
C ILE A 228 9.43 -20.34 -21.97
N ARG A 229 8.84 -19.46 -21.14
CA ARG A 229 8.79 -19.67 -19.68
C ARG A 229 7.99 -20.91 -19.30
N ASN A 230 6.88 -21.16 -19.97
CA ASN A 230 6.05 -22.34 -19.74
C ASN A 230 6.78 -23.64 -20.14
N ARG A 231 7.53 -23.60 -21.25
CA ARG A 231 8.24 -24.78 -21.78
C ARG A 231 9.51 -25.13 -20.98
N PHE A 232 10.23 -24.15 -20.48
CA PHE A 232 11.55 -24.33 -19.86
C PHE A 232 11.58 -23.94 -18.37
N GLY A 233 10.47 -23.46 -17.81
CA GLY A 233 10.42 -22.89 -16.48
C GLY A 233 11.04 -21.50 -16.36
N ALA A 234 10.75 -20.77 -15.29
CA ALA A 234 11.13 -19.36 -15.14
C ALA A 234 12.65 -19.12 -15.23
N ARG A 235 13.48 -20.04 -14.71
CA ARG A 235 14.95 -19.88 -14.71
C ARG A 235 15.58 -20.20 -16.07
N LEU A 236 15.30 -21.36 -16.64
CA LEU A 236 15.83 -21.79 -17.94
C LEU A 236 15.24 -20.96 -19.08
N GLY A 237 13.92 -20.67 -19.03
CA GLY A 237 13.25 -19.79 -19.98
C GLY A 237 13.87 -18.38 -20.03
N GLY A 238 14.28 -17.83 -18.88
CA GLY A 238 15.02 -16.56 -18.84
C GLY A 238 16.38 -16.60 -19.56
N TYR A 239 17.08 -17.74 -19.55
CA TYR A 239 18.34 -17.89 -20.30
C TYR A 239 18.10 -18.06 -21.81
N VAL A 240 17.02 -18.77 -22.20
CA VAL A 240 16.62 -18.93 -23.61
C VAL A 240 16.25 -17.56 -24.21
N LEU A 241 15.41 -16.77 -23.52
CA LEU A 241 15.04 -15.42 -23.96
C LEU A 241 16.24 -14.47 -24.05
N LEU A 242 17.18 -14.59 -23.11
CA LEU A 242 18.43 -13.82 -23.17
C LEU A 242 19.30 -14.23 -24.38
N ALA A 243 19.37 -15.53 -24.67
CA ALA A 243 20.10 -16.03 -25.84
C ALA A 243 19.45 -15.53 -27.14
N GLU A 244 18.13 -15.60 -27.25
CA GLU A 244 17.39 -15.08 -28.40
C GLU A 244 17.61 -13.56 -28.59
N SER A 245 17.54 -12.78 -27.51
CA SER A 245 17.79 -11.33 -27.57
C SER A 245 19.23 -11.00 -28.01
N VAL A 246 20.22 -11.84 -27.67
CA VAL A 246 21.60 -11.67 -28.10
C VAL A 246 21.77 -12.03 -29.59
N VAL A 247 21.09 -13.11 -30.02
CA VAL A 247 21.11 -13.51 -31.45
C VAL A 247 20.42 -12.45 -32.31
N GLN A 248 19.29 -11.94 -31.88
CA GLN A 248 18.53 -10.90 -32.59
C GLN A 248 19.31 -9.58 -32.71
N LYS A 249 20.03 -9.20 -31.65
CA LYS A 249 20.74 -7.92 -31.61
C LYS A 249 22.14 -7.95 -32.24
N TYR A 250 22.85 -9.08 -32.18
CA TYR A 250 24.26 -9.17 -32.50
C TYR A 250 24.65 -10.36 -33.43
N GLY A 251 23.69 -11.23 -33.75
CA GLY A 251 23.92 -12.43 -34.58
C GLY A 251 24.41 -13.66 -33.81
N SER A 252 24.28 -14.83 -34.44
CA SER A 252 24.55 -16.12 -33.80
C SER A 252 26.04 -16.37 -33.44
N ARG A 253 26.97 -15.73 -34.12
CA ARG A 253 28.41 -15.81 -33.79
C ARG A 253 28.76 -15.24 -32.42
N GLU A 254 28.05 -14.19 -31.99
CA GLU A 254 28.28 -13.55 -30.70
C GLU A 254 27.68 -14.31 -29.51
N LEU A 255 26.76 -15.24 -29.76
CA LEU A 255 26.21 -16.11 -28.72
C LEU A 255 27.32 -16.98 -28.11
N VAL A 256 28.23 -17.52 -28.95
CA VAL A 256 29.32 -18.41 -28.50
C VAL A 256 30.39 -17.65 -27.72
N THR A 257 30.64 -16.39 -28.09
CA THR A 257 31.71 -15.58 -27.46
C THR A 257 31.25 -14.79 -26.23
N LYS A 258 30.02 -14.25 -26.22
CA LYS A 258 29.52 -13.39 -25.14
C LYS A 258 28.81 -14.14 -24.02
N LEU A 259 28.21 -15.30 -24.30
CA LEU A 259 27.51 -16.09 -23.26
C LEU A 259 28.49 -16.67 -22.22
N PRO A 260 29.62 -17.29 -22.60
CA PRO A 260 30.64 -17.75 -21.64
C PRO A 260 31.23 -16.61 -20.81
N VAL A 261 31.51 -15.45 -21.43
CA VAL A 261 32.04 -14.26 -20.73
C VAL A 261 31.01 -13.69 -19.72
N ARG A 262 29.72 -13.65 -20.08
CA ARG A 262 28.65 -13.22 -19.17
C ARG A 262 28.42 -14.22 -18.04
N ALA A 263 28.49 -15.53 -18.32
CA ALA A 263 28.42 -16.58 -17.31
C ALA A 263 29.60 -16.50 -16.34
N ALA A 264 30.81 -16.30 -16.86
CA ALA A 264 32.01 -16.10 -16.06
C ALA A 264 31.98 -14.81 -15.24
N LYS A 265 31.46 -13.68 -15.81
CA LYS A 265 31.21 -12.43 -15.07
C LYS A 265 30.18 -12.64 -13.96
N LYS A 266 29.11 -13.40 -14.22
CA LYS A 266 28.06 -13.70 -13.22
C LYS A 266 28.59 -14.64 -12.12
N LEU A 267 29.47 -15.61 -12.46
CA LEU A 267 30.14 -16.46 -11.49
C LEU A 267 31.14 -15.66 -10.66
N LYS A 268 31.94 -14.80 -11.30
CA LYS A 268 32.86 -13.88 -10.61
C LYS A 268 32.09 -12.93 -9.66
N ALA A 269 30.97 -12.36 -10.11
CA ALA A 269 30.12 -11.53 -9.26
C ALA A 269 29.54 -12.32 -8.07
N LYS A 270 29.15 -13.58 -8.26
CA LYS A 270 28.70 -14.45 -7.15
C LYS A 270 29.81 -14.79 -6.18
N LEU A 271 31.04 -15.02 -6.66
CA LEU A 271 32.23 -15.29 -5.83
C LEU A 271 32.62 -14.05 -5.02
N ILE A 272 32.57 -12.86 -5.64
CA ILE A 272 32.78 -11.58 -4.94
C ILE A 272 31.70 -11.38 -3.88
N ALA A 273 30.42 -11.54 -4.24
CA ALA A 273 29.32 -11.43 -3.29
C ALA A 273 29.41 -12.45 -2.14
N ALA A 274 29.91 -13.66 -2.39
CA ALA A 274 30.15 -14.66 -1.34
C ALA A 274 31.32 -14.25 -0.43
N LYS A 275 32.40 -13.71 -1.00
CA LYS A 275 33.55 -13.18 -0.24
C LYS A 275 33.11 -12.00 0.64
N ASP A 276 32.31 -11.07 0.09
CA ASP A 276 31.79 -9.92 0.81
C ASP A 276 30.79 -10.33 1.89
N ALA A 277 30.13 -11.48 1.74
CA ALA A 277 29.21 -12.02 2.73
C ALA A 277 29.90 -12.80 3.87
N ALA A 278 31.09 -13.32 3.65
CA ALA A 278 31.78 -14.18 4.62
C ALA A 278 31.95 -13.54 6.02
N PRO A 279 32.33 -12.26 6.17
CA PRO A 279 32.43 -11.61 7.47
C PRO A 279 31.10 -11.63 8.25
N TYR A 280 29.99 -11.41 7.56
CA TYR A 280 28.66 -11.41 8.17
C TYR A 280 28.25 -12.79 8.70
N TYR A 281 28.57 -13.87 7.99
CA TYR A 281 28.27 -15.24 8.46
C TYR A 281 29.19 -15.71 9.58
N LEU A 282 30.46 -15.26 9.60
CA LEU A 282 31.36 -15.51 10.71
C LEU A 282 30.88 -14.83 11.98
N GLU A 283 30.48 -13.58 11.87
CA GLU A 283 29.95 -12.82 13.00
C GLU A 283 28.61 -13.36 13.48
N LEU A 284 27.78 -13.88 12.58
CA LEU A 284 26.55 -14.60 12.94
C LEU A 284 26.84 -15.83 13.81
N ALA A 285 27.91 -16.60 13.50
CA ALA A 285 28.34 -17.71 14.32
C ALA A 285 28.81 -17.25 15.70
N ARG A 286 29.57 -16.14 15.78
CA ARG A 286 29.97 -15.51 17.04
C ARG A 286 28.76 -15.05 17.84
N ALA A 287 27.81 -14.34 17.21
CA ALA A 287 26.61 -13.85 17.89
C ALA A 287 25.80 -14.98 18.54
N ASN A 288 25.67 -16.14 17.84
CA ASN A 288 24.99 -17.31 18.40
C ASN A 288 25.74 -17.93 19.60
N ALA A 289 27.06 -17.71 19.73
CA ALA A 289 27.87 -18.20 20.84
C ALA A 289 28.05 -17.16 21.96
N THR A 290 27.67 -15.91 21.73
CA THR A 290 27.85 -14.79 22.67
C THR A 290 26.77 -14.88 23.76
N ARG A 291 27.22 -14.77 25.02
CA ARG A 291 26.32 -14.54 26.17
C ARG A 291 26.05 -13.05 26.30
N PRO A 292 24.81 -12.64 26.57
CA PRO A 292 24.51 -11.24 26.87
C PRO A 292 25.36 -10.74 28.04
N GLY A 293 25.78 -9.49 27.99
CA GLY A 293 26.36 -8.82 29.14
C GLY A 293 25.36 -8.68 30.31
N SER A 294 25.86 -8.47 31.51
CA SER A 294 25.06 -8.33 32.74
C SER A 294 24.97 -6.90 33.25
N GLY A 295 25.44 -5.93 32.46
CA GLY A 295 25.40 -4.51 32.80
C GLY A 295 23.99 -3.90 32.75
N ALA A 296 23.89 -2.59 32.92
CA ALA A 296 22.64 -1.86 32.78
C ALA A 296 22.03 -2.03 31.35
N PRO A 297 20.71 -1.92 31.23
CA PRO A 297 20.07 -1.89 29.90
C PRO A 297 20.59 -0.74 29.03
N ILE A 298 20.53 -0.92 27.71
CA ILE A 298 20.98 0.07 26.71
C ILE A 298 19.85 0.39 25.78
N ILE A 299 19.65 1.66 25.48
CA ILE A 299 18.68 2.14 24.50
C ILE A 299 19.34 2.18 23.11
N LEU A 300 18.77 1.46 22.16
CA LEU A 300 19.09 1.63 20.74
C LEU A 300 18.19 2.75 20.20
N ASP A 301 18.80 3.93 20.10
CA ASP A 301 18.12 5.20 19.90
C ASP A 301 17.98 5.52 18.41
N THR A 302 16.74 5.68 17.97
CA THR A 302 16.41 5.96 16.58
C THR A 302 16.31 7.46 16.26
N ALA A 303 16.43 8.34 17.25
CA ALA A 303 16.44 9.78 17.07
C ALA A 303 17.85 10.38 17.01
N MET A 304 18.83 9.72 17.65
CA MET A 304 20.22 10.18 17.59
C MET A 304 20.71 10.17 16.13
N ASP A 305 21.25 11.30 15.70
CA ASP A 305 21.72 11.50 14.31
C ASP A 305 20.61 11.37 13.23
N SER A 306 19.34 11.54 13.62
CA SER A 306 18.21 11.62 12.68
C SER A 306 17.77 13.07 12.48
N ASP A 307 17.69 13.51 11.23
CA ASP A 307 17.13 14.81 10.85
C ASP A 307 15.58 14.79 10.79
N ASN A 308 14.96 13.62 11.04
CA ASN A 308 13.52 13.45 10.97
C ASN A 308 12.86 13.65 12.34
N CYS A 309 12.14 14.74 12.52
CA CYS A 309 11.40 15.01 13.77
C CYS A 309 10.42 13.87 14.16
N GLY A 310 9.97 13.04 13.22
CA GLY A 310 9.16 11.86 13.53
C GLY A 310 9.86 10.87 14.44
N ASP A 311 11.16 10.66 14.26
CA ASP A 311 11.96 9.76 15.10
C ASP A 311 12.14 10.35 16.50
N HIS A 312 12.29 11.68 16.61
CA HIS A 312 12.33 12.37 17.91
C HIS A 312 10.99 12.24 18.66
N ILE A 313 9.84 12.36 17.98
CA ILE A 313 8.52 12.10 18.57
C ILE A 313 8.43 10.66 19.10
N ILE A 314 8.91 9.69 18.33
CA ILE A 314 8.91 8.28 18.72
C ILE A 314 9.76 8.09 19.99
N MET A 315 11.00 8.57 19.98
CA MET A 315 11.93 8.39 21.11
C MET A 315 11.44 9.09 22.38
N GLU A 316 10.94 10.33 22.30
CA GLU A 316 10.32 11.03 23.43
C GLU A 316 9.25 10.15 24.09
N ASN A 317 8.40 9.53 23.28
CA ASN A 317 7.34 8.66 23.79
C ASN A 317 7.86 7.31 24.29
N CYS A 318 8.83 6.70 23.63
CA CYS A 318 9.45 5.47 24.12
C CYS A 318 10.07 5.71 25.51
N MET A 319 10.83 6.77 25.67
CA MET A 319 11.45 7.11 26.96
C MET A 319 10.42 7.45 28.04
N LEU A 320 9.35 8.19 27.69
CA LEU A 320 8.25 8.46 28.61
C LEU A 320 7.59 7.16 29.10
N GLN A 321 7.33 6.22 28.20
CA GLN A 321 6.68 4.95 28.55
C GLN A 321 7.60 4.01 29.34
N LEU A 322 8.91 3.97 29.02
CA LEU A 322 9.91 3.21 29.77
C LEU A 322 10.10 3.78 31.17
N GLY A 323 10.17 5.11 31.32
CA GLY A 323 10.30 5.78 32.63
C GLY A 323 9.17 5.48 33.62
N ARG A 324 7.99 5.03 33.10
CA ARG A 324 6.90 4.53 33.95
C ARG A 324 7.14 3.09 34.47
N CYS A 325 8.10 2.37 33.90
CA CYS A 325 8.36 0.96 34.19
C CYS A 325 9.71 0.77 34.90
N MET A 326 10.72 1.56 34.55
CA MET A 326 12.09 1.45 35.06
C MET A 326 12.75 2.82 35.16
N ASP A 327 13.85 2.93 35.89
CA ASP A 327 14.67 4.15 35.89
C ASP A 327 15.44 4.25 34.57
N THR A 328 15.20 5.33 33.85
CA THR A 328 15.81 5.59 32.53
C THR A 328 16.88 6.68 32.55
N ALA A 329 17.07 7.37 33.68
CA ALA A 329 17.91 8.57 33.75
C ALA A 329 19.40 8.29 33.47
N ALA A 330 19.88 7.08 33.77
CA ALA A 330 21.29 6.69 33.66
C ALA A 330 21.52 5.69 32.47
N LEU A 331 20.54 5.43 31.63
CA LEU A 331 20.69 4.48 30.52
C LEU A 331 21.57 5.08 29.42
N ALA A 332 22.50 4.28 28.91
CA ALA A 332 23.27 4.66 27.71
C ALA A 332 22.41 4.58 26.46
N HIS A 333 22.56 5.56 25.59
CA HIS A 333 21.90 5.62 24.27
C HIS A 333 22.93 5.36 23.18
N ILE A 334 22.62 4.45 22.26
CA ILE A 334 23.44 4.09 21.10
C ILE A 334 22.63 4.36 19.82
N PRO A 335 23.12 5.17 18.89
CA PRO A 335 22.40 5.52 17.68
C PRO A 335 22.22 4.31 16.74
N THR A 336 21.09 4.27 16.03
CA THR A 336 20.81 3.24 15.02
C THR A 336 21.07 3.73 13.60
N HIS A 337 21.04 5.04 13.37
CA HIS A 337 21.13 5.68 12.03
C HIS A 337 22.58 5.92 11.55
N ARG A 338 23.57 5.51 12.34
CA ARG A 338 24.97 5.42 11.95
C ARG A 338 25.62 4.17 12.53
N PHE A 339 26.81 3.82 12.05
CA PHE A 339 27.61 2.76 12.67
C PHE A 339 28.10 3.21 14.07
N PRO A 340 28.07 2.30 15.06
CA PRO A 340 28.59 2.59 16.39
C PRO A 340 30.10 2.79 16.38
N THR A 341 30.60 3.62 17.29
CA THR A 341 32.03 3.76 17.59
C THR A 341 32.56 2.50 18.32
N GLU A 342 33.88 2.37 18.48
CA GLU A 342 34.46 1.25 19.23
C GLU A 342 34.06 1.30 20.74
N GLU A 343 33.94 2.49 21.32
CA GLU A 343 33.45 2.71 22.70
C GLU A 343 31.99 2.27 22.85
N GLU A 344 31.14 2.64 21.88
CA GLU A 344 29.74 2.22 21.85
C GLU A 344 29.59 0.70 21.66
N LEU A 345 30.47 0.06 20.85
CA LEU A 345 30.50 -1.39 20.72
C LEU A 345 30.95 -2.09 22.02
N GLU A 346 31.85 -1.50 22.76
CA GLU A 346 32.26 -2.01 24.08
C GLU A 346 31.09 -1.91 25.09
N LEU A 347 30.37 -0.77 25.09
CA LEU A 347 29.16 -0.59 25.91
C LEU A 347 28.09 -1.62 25.53
N LEU A 348 27.83 -1.83 24.24
CA LEU A 348 26.89 -2.86 23.76
C LEU A 348 27.28 -4.27 24.19
N THR A 349 28.60 -4.57 24.25
CA THR A 349 29.10 -5.89 24.62
C THR A 349 28.96 -6.16 26.12
N THR A 350 29.26 -5.16 26.93
CA THR A 350 29.24 -5.26 28.42
C THR A 350 27.85 -5.01 29.00
N GLY A 351 27.04 -4.22 28.31
CA GLY A 351 25.68 -3.87 28.72
C GLY A 351 24.73 -5.07 28.72
N GLY A 352 23.66 -4.95 29.50
CA GLY A 352 22.62 -5.95 29.66
C GLY A 352 21.70 -6.05 28.45
N GLN A 353 20.39 -6.00 28.70
CA GLN A 353 19.37 -6.02 27.67
C GLN A 353 19.44 -4.74 26.81
N LYS A 354 19.31 -4.88 25.48
CA LYS A 354 19.18 -3.74 24.56
C LYS A 354 17.71 -3.53 24.25
N ILE A 355 17.24 -2.29 24.25
CA ILE A 355 15.86 -1.93 23.93
C ILE A 355 15.89 -1.11 22.65
N LEU A 356 15.42 -1.70 21.55
CA LEU A 356 15.31 -1.03 20.26
C LEU A 356 13.98 -0.30 20.17
N CYS A 357 14.04 1.03 20.10
CA CYS A 357 12.89 1.91 20.17
C CYS A 357 12.38 2.32 18.79
N GLY A 358 11.11 2.02 18.53
CA GLY A 358 10.30 2.58 17.47
C GLY A 358 10.80 2.41 16.04
N THR A 359 10.22 3.17 15.21
CA THR A 359 10.38 3.40 13.76
C THR A 359 10.32 2.16 12.84
N ASN A 360 10.46 2.38 11.51
CA ASN A 360 10.40 1.37 10.46
C ASN A 360 11.79 0.76 10.20
N ILE A 361 12.36 0.15 11.20
CA ILE A 361 13.79 -0.20 11.24
C ILE A 361 14.09 -1.67 10.88
N LEU A 362 13.06 -2.51 10.74
CA LEU A 362 13.22 -3.90 10.33
C LEU A 362 12.95 -4.08 8.84
N SER A 363 13.75 -4.93 8.18
CA SER A 363 13.60 -5.24 6.76
C SER A 363 13.81 -6.72 6.48
N GLY A 364 13.30 -7.20 5.34
CA GLY A 364 13.57 -8.55 4.84
C GLY A 364 15.02 -8.79 4.40
N ARG A 365 15.83 -7.73 4.26
CA ARG A 365 17.23 -7.76 3.78
C ARG A 365 18.14 -6.86 4.61
N MET A 366 18.29 -7.17 5.88
CA MET A 366 19.02 -6.34 6.86
C MET A 366 20.47 -6.04 6.49
N ARG A 367 21.15 -6.91 5.73
CA ARG A 367 22.52 -6.66 5.28
C ARG A 367 22.67 -5.44 4.37
N THR A 368 21.61 -5.09 3.63
CA THR A 368 21.61 -3.99 2.65
C THR A 368 20.63 -2.88 3.03
N TYR A 369 19.98 -3.00 4.19
CA TYR A 369 19.01 -2.03 4.66
C TYR A 369 19.72 -0.89 5.41
N GLY A 370 19.40 0.34 5.05
CA GLY A 370 20.18 1.51 5.46
C GLY A 370 19.70 2.23 6.71
N LEU A 371 18.55 1.86 7.32
CA LEU A 371 18.04 2.56 8.50
C LEU A 371 18.62 2.04 9.83
N TRP A 372 18.94 0.75 9.90
CA TRP A 372 19.70 0.21 11.03
C TRP A 372 21.10 -0.13 10.57
N HIS A 373 22.07 0.70 10.94
CA HIS A 373 23.48 0.53 10.58
C HIS A 373 24.15 -0.57 11.42
N LEU A 374 23.64 -1.79 11.29
CA LEU A 374 24.29 -2.98 11.77
C LEU A 374 25.46 -3.32 10.83
N SER A 375 26.69 -3.11 11.25
CA SER A 375 27.86 -3.63 10.55
C SER A 375 27.83 -5.17 10.55
N HIS A 376 28.89 -5.81 10.05
CA HIS A 376 29.04 -7.26 10.24
C HIS A 376 29.14 -7.65 11.73
N ARG A 377 29.52 -6.74 12.63
CA ARG A 377 29.63 -6.96 14.08
C ARG A 377 28.24 -6.92 14.74
N ILE A 378 27.53 -8.04 14.73
CA ILE A 378 26.19 -8.14 15.31
C ILE A 378 26.15 -8.76 16.70
N ALA A 379 27.22 -9.43 17.15
CA ALA A 379 27.29 -10.07 18.46
C ALA A 379 27.01 -9.12 19.63
N PRO A 380 27.47 -7.85 19.63
CA PRO A 380 27.15 -6.90 20.70
C PRO A 380 25.66 -6.60 20.86
N TYR A 381 24.84 -6.82 19.82
CA TYR A 381 23.39 -6.57 19.86
C TYR A 381 22.56 -7.76 20.39
N CYS A 382 23.22 -8.85 20.84
CA CYS A 382 22.51 -9.97 21.45
C CYS A 382 21.67 -9.52 22.66
N ASN A 383 20.52 -10.18 22.87
CA ASN A 383 19.52 -9.83 23.88
C ASN A 383 18.79 -8.50 23.61
N THR A 384 18.54 -8.17 22.34
CA THR A 384 17.72 -7.01 21.97
C THR A 384 16.24 -7.33 22.12
N VAL A 385 15.52 -6.46 22.83
CA VAL A 385 14.04 -6.43 22.90
C VAL A 385 13.53 -5.28 22.03
N LEU A 386 12.45 -5.52 21.32
CA LEU A 386 11.80 -4.52 20.46
C LEU A 386 10.74 -3.74 21.24
N MET A 387 10.63 -2.43 20.97
CA MET A 387 9.60 -1.53 21.51
C MET A 387 8.92 -0.75 20.40
N GLY A 388 7.73 -1.21 19.96
CA GLY A 388 6.94 -0.52 18.93
C GLY A 388 7.61 -0.44 17.57
N VAL A 389 8.42 -1.41 17.23
CA VAL A 389 9.21 -1.44 15.98
C VAL A 389 8.36 -1.96 14.81
N GLY A 390 8.60 -1.46 13.60
CA GLY A 390 7.92 -1.89 12.39
C GLY A 390 8.85 -2.41 11.30
N PHE A 391 8.26 -3.17 10.35
CA PHE A 391 8.91 -3.57 9.11
C PHE A 391 8.70 -2.54 8.01
N ASP A 392 9.66 -2.44 7.08
CA ASP A 392 9.44 -1.75 5.82
C ASP A 392 8.37 -2.49 4.97
N SER A 393 7.68 -1.74 4.12
CA SER A 393 6.57 -2.25 3.30
C SER A 393 7.00 -3.26 2.23
N LYS A 394 8.29 -3.34 1.90
CA LYS A 394 8.83 -4.16 0.82
C LYS A 394 9.31 -5.55 1.29
N ALA A 395 9.08 -5.89 2.55
CA ALA A 395 9.54 -7.16 3.14
C ALA A 395 8.61 -8.34 2.81
N ASP A 396 8.42 -8.67 1.52
CA ASP A 396 7.63 -9.86 1.13
C ASP A 396 8.40 -11.17 1.31
N SER A 397 9.73 -11.11 1.34
CA SER A 397 10.59 -12.27 1.55
C SER A 397 11.80 -11.93 2.42
N PHE A 398 12.17 -12.87 3.29
CA PHE A 398 13.35 -12.76 4.13
C PHE A 398 14.52 -13.53 3.53
N ASP A 399 15.68 -12.89 3.40
CA ASP A 399 16.89 -13.64 3.07
C ASP A 399 17.36 -14.50 4.26
N ARG A 400 18.18 -15.51 3.95
CA ARG A 400 18.67 -16.46 4.96
C ARG A 400 19.47 -15.77 6.06
N TYR A 401 20.29 -14.76 5.69
CA TYR A 401 21.08 -14.00 6.65
C TYR A 401 20.20 -13.26 7.63
N THR A 402 19.24 -12.47 7.14
CA THR A 402 18.31 -11.68 7.96
C THR A 402 17.56 -12.53 8.98
N ARG A 403 17.01 -13.68 8.55
CA ARG A 403 16.34 -14.61 9.45
C ARG A 403 17.28 -15.10 10.56
N SER A 404 18.48 -15.55 10.19
CA SER A 404 19.44 -16.05 11.18
C SER A 404 19.96 -14.95 12.09
N MET A 405 20.12 -13.74 11.58
CA MET A 405 20.51 -12.56 12.36
C MET A 405 19.49 -12.22 13.44
N PHE A 406 18.19 -12.14 13.09
CA PHE A 406 17.16 -11.87 14.09
C PHE A 406 17.13 -12.92 15.20
N HIS A 407 17.27 -14.20 14.86
CA HIS A 407 17.39 -15.27 15.86
C HIS A 407 18.64 -15.16 16.74
N ALA A 408 19.71 -14.54 16.26
CA ALA A 408 20.94 -14.35 17.03
C ALA A 408 20.89 -13.15 17.95
N ILE A 409 20.29 -12.03 17.49
CA ILE A 409 20.33 -10.77 18.27
C ILE A 409 19.08 -10.52 19.11
N LEU A 410 17.91 -10.99 18.69
CA LEU A 410 16.67 -10.78 19.46
C LEU A 410 16.63 -11.65 20.71
N SER A 411 16.13 -11.08 21.80
CA SER A 411 15.99 -11.78 23.07
C SER A 411 15.06 -13.00 22.92
N LYS A 412 15.47 -14.13 23.49
CA LYS A 412 14.64 -15.36 23.49
C LYS A 412 13.65 -15.36 24.65
N ASP A 413 13.99 -14.69 25.73
CA ASP A 413 13.21 -14.66 26.96
C ASP A 413 12.35 -13.40 27.09
N GLY A 414 12.79 -12.28 26.51
CA GLY A 414 12.05 -11.02 26.50
C GLY A 414 10.91 -11.01 25.49
N ILE A 415 9.81 -10.33 25.83
CA ILE A 415 8.67 -10.12 24.95
C ILE A 415 8.96 -8.94 24.03
N HIS A 416 8.85 -9.15 22.72
CA HIS A 416 9.01 -8.10 21.73
C HIS A 416 7.70 -7.36 21.50
N SER A 417 7.77 -6.03 21.40
CA SER A 417 6.66 -5.17 21.01
C SER A 417 6.86 -4.69 19.57
N VAL A 418 5.85 -4.90 18.74
CA VAL A 418 5.77 -4.31 17.40
C VAL A 418 4.55 -3.41 17.29
N ARG A 419 4.58 -2.48 16.36
CA ARG A 419 3.57 -1.41 16.26
C ARG A 419 2.32 -1.78 15.48
N ASP A 420 2.32 -2.89 14.73
CA ASP A 420 1.23 -3.31 13.85
C ASP A 420 1.18 -4.83 13.68
N SER A 421 0.02 -5.33 13.25
CA SER A 421 -0.22 -6.76 13.01
C SER A 421 0.60 -7.32 11.84
N PHE A 422 0.97 -6.48 10.87
CA PHE A 422 1.84 -6.85 9.75
C PHE A 422 3.22 -7.26 10.28
N SER A 423 3.84 -6.43 11.12
CA SER A 423 5.15 -6.70 11.74
C SER A 423 5.11 -7.93 12.65
N GLU A 424 4.03 -8.13 13.41
CA GLU A 424 3.84 -9.31 14.24
C GLU A 424 3.79 -10.60 13.38
N LYS A 425 2.98 -10.61 12.33
CA LYS A 425 2.87 -11.75 11.39
C LYS A 425 4.23 -12.07 10.75
N LYS A 426 5.01 -11.05 10.37
CA LYS A 426 6.33 -11.23 9.75
C LYS A 426 7.34 -11.86 10.72
N LEU A 427 7.43 -11.43 11.98
CA LEU A 427 8.31 -12.03 12.99
C LEU A 427 7.89 -13.46 13.32
N LYS A 428 6.60 -13.71 13.49
CA LYS A 428 6.07 -15.08 13.72
C LYS A 428 6.37 -16.02 12.56
N ALA A 429 6.27 -15.56 11.32
CA ALA A 429 6.62 -16.35 10.13
C ALA A 429 8.12 -16.67 10.05
N MET A 430 8.97 -15.92 10.75
CA MET A 430 10.40 -16.23 10.89
C MET A 430 10.70 -17.19 12.05
N GLY A 431 9.72 -17.54 12.89
CA GLY A 431 9.86 -18.39 14.07
C GLY A 431 10.12 -17.64 15.37
N ILE A 432 9.91 -16.32 15.41
CA ILE A 432 10.00 -15.49 16.62
C ILE A 432 8.58 -15.33 17.16
N HIS A 433 8.23 -16.11 18.19
CA HIS A 433 6.86 -16.22 18.69
C HIS A 433 6.59 -15.36 19.94
N ASN A 434 7.62 -14.93 20.65
CA ASN A 434 7.54 -14.04 21.83
C ASN A 434 7.35 -12.57 21.40
N VAL A 435 6.45 -12.32 20.48
CA VAL A 435 6.15 -11.00 19.90
C VAL A 435 4.67 -10.68 20.03
N LEU A 436 4.36 -9.44 20.40
CA LEU A 436 3.02 -8.90 20.55
C LEU A 436 2.87 -7.61 19.73
N ASN A 437 1.75 -7.47 19.01
CA ASN A 437 1.34 -6.16 18.53
C ASN A 437 0.84 -5.33 19.73
N THR A 438 1.52 -4.23 20.02
CA THR A 438 1.19 -3.31 21.11
C THR A 438 0.72 -1.94 20.58
N GLY A 439 0.66 -1.77 19.28
CA GLY A 439 0.55 -0.44 18.68
C GLY A 439 1.85 0.36 18.82
N CYS A 440 1.88 1.55 18.22
CA CYS A 440 3.02 2.45 18.34
C CYS A 440 3.07 3.07 19.75
N PRO A 441 4.23 3.13 20.43
CA PRO A 441 4.36 3.77 21.74
C PRO A 441 3.90 5.22 21.80
N THR A 442 3.92 5.93 20.70
CA THR A 442 3.39 7.30 20.57
C THR A 442 1.88 7.40 20.83
N MET A 443 1.18 6.28 20.70
CA MET A 443 -0.28 6.20 20.89
C MET A 443 -0.69 5.69 22.27
N TRP A 444 0.22 5.17 23.11
CA TRP A 444 -0.15 4.50 24.36
C TRP A 444 -0.80 5.41 25.41
N ASP A 445 -0.83 6.72 25.19
CA ASP A 445 -1.56 7.68 26.03
C ASP A 445 -2.90 8.11 25.40
N LEU A 446 -3.28 7.59 24.22
CA LEU A 446 -4.59 7.83 23.61
C LEU A 446 -5.63 6.88 24.23
N THR A 447 -5.94 7.13 25.51
CA THR A 447 -6.97 6.38 26.23
C THR A 447 -8.37 6.71 25.67
N PRO A 448 -9.40 5.87 25.93
CA PRO A 448 -10.77 6.19 25.53
C PRO A 448 -11.24 7.55 26.07
N GLU A 449 -10.87 7.90 27.30
CA GLU A 449 -11.22 9.18 27.94
C GLU A 449 -10.54 10.36 27.23
N HIS A 450 -9.26 10.21 26.89
CA HIS A 450 -8.52 11.21 26.12
C HIS A 450 -9.14 11.41 24.75
N CYS A 451 -9.44 10.32 24.05
CA CYS A 451 -10.01 10.36 22.70
C CYS A 451 -11.42 10.98 22.69
N ALA A 452 -12.24 10.70 23.71
CA ALA A 452 -13.58 11.29 23.84
C ALA A 452 -13.57 12.82 24.08
N ALA A 453 -12.44 13.37 24.56
CA ALA A 453 -12.27 14.82 24.76
C ALA A 453 -11.81 15.55 23.46
N ILE A 454 -11.44 14.82 22.40
CA ILE A 454 -11.05 15.41 21.12
C ILE A 454 -12.31 15.92 20.40
N PRO A 455 -12.29 17.15 19.84
CA PRO A 455 -13.45 17.69 19.10
C PRO A 455 -13.89 16.77 17.95
N HIS A 456 -15.21 16.64 17.76
CA HIS A 456 -15.79 15.87 16.66
C HIS A 456 -15.99 16.71 15.42
N GLU A 457 -16.28 18.00 15.62
CA GLU A 457 -16.51 18.98 14.56
C GLU A 457 -15.21 19.52 14.00
N LYS A 458 -15.26 20.01 12.77
CA LYS A 458 -14.14 20.65 12.08
C LYS A 458 -13.79 21.97 12.74
N ALA A 459 -12.51 22.20 13.02
CA ALA A 459 -11.99 23.48 13.50
C ALA A 459 -11.98 24.54 12.38
N ARG A 460 -11.79 25.81 12.75
CA ARG A 460 -11.62 26.90 11.78
C ARG A 460 -10.24 26.93 11.16
N ASN A 461 -9.21 26.45 11.88
CA ASN A 461 -7.83 26.47 11.44
C ASN A 461 -7.29 25.05 11.28
N VAL A 462 -6.23 24.90 10.47
CA VAL A 462 -5.57 23.61 10.28
C VAL A 462 -4.06 23.76 10.29
N VAL A 463 -3.37 22.80 10.91
CA VAL A 463 -1.94 22.58 10.66
C VAL A 463 -1.77 21.35 9.78
N CYS A 464 -0.99 21.50 8.71
CA CYS A 464 -0.74 20.41 7.77
C CYS A 464 0.74 20.07 7.63
N THR A 465 1.03 18.95 7.00
CA THR A 465 2.38 18.50 6.65
C THR A 465 2.41 17.86 5.28
N VAL A 466 3.52 17.98 4.57
CA VAL A 466 3.85 17.25 3.35
C VAL A 466 5.00 16.27 3.60
N THR A 467 5.33 15.40 2.62
CA THR A 467 6.43 14.43 2.74
C THR A 467 7.41 14.58 1.59
N ASP A 468 8.61 15.08 1.86
CA ASP A 468 9.68 15.35 0.90
C ASP A 468 10.32 14.11 0.26
N TYR A 469 10.39 12.98 0.97
CA TYR A 469 11.01 11.74 0.51
C TYR A 469 10.06 10.79 -0.27
N ILE A 470 8.73 11.07 -0.25
CA ILE A 470 7.72 10.41 -1.10
C ILE A 470 6.85 11.51 -1.69
N ARG A 471 7.37 12.23 -2.69
CA ARG A 471 6.70 13.35 -3.32
C ARG A 471 5.58 12.88 -4.25
N ASP A 472 4.42 13.51 -4.17
CA ASP A 472 3.28 13.34 -5.08
C ASP A 472 2.62 14.70 -5.29
N ALA A 473 3.19 15.46 -6.22
CA ALA A 473 2.80 16.85 -6.45
C ALA A 473 1.31 17.00 -6.81
N LYS A 474 0.71 16.02 -7.47
CA LYS A 474 -0.71 16.05 -7.85
C LYS A 474 -1.60 16.01 -6.61
N ASN A 475 -1.44 14.99 -5.79
CA ASN A 475 -2.31 14.78 -4.63
C ASN A 475 -1.98 15.75 -3.49
N ASP A 476 -0.73 16.19 -3.33
CA ASP A 476 -0.37 17.18 -2.33
C ASP A 476 -0.90 18.57 -2.68
N ARG A 477 -0.92 18.98 -3.97
CA ARG A 477 -1.61 20.20 -4.41
C ARG A 477 -3.11 20.10 -4.15
N ALA A 478 -3.74 18.99 -4.51
CA ALA A 478 -5.16 18.78 -4.24
C ALA A 478 -5.49 18.89 -2.75
N MET A 479 -4.65 18.32 -1.87
CA MET A 479 -4.79 18.47 -0.41
C MET A 479 -4.72 19.95 0.00
N LEU A 480 -3.66 20.66 -0.42
CA LEU A 480 -3.45 22.05 -0.04
C LEU A 480 -4.56 22.98 -0.56
N ASP A 481 -5.04 22.77 -1.78
CA ASP A 481 -6.17 23.55 -2.32
C ASP A 481 -7.45 23.31 -1.53
N ILE A 482 -7.78 22.06 -1.18
CA ILE A 482 -8.93 21.74 -0.34
C ILE A 482 -8.78 22.38 1.04
N LEU A 483 -7.60 22.33 1.66
CA LEU A 483 -7.38 22.95 2.97
C LEU A 483 -7.54 24.47 2.91
N LEU A 484 -7.01 25.14 1.90
CA LEU A 484 -7.15 26.59 1.69
C LEU A 484 -8.59 27.01 1.36
N GLU A 485 -9.40 26.12 0.77
CA GLU A 485 -10.82 26.36 0.52
C GLU A 485 -11.66 26.20 1.80
N ARG A 486 -11.26 25.30 2.71
CA ARG A 486 -12.10 24.82 3.82
C ARG A 486 -11.74 25.38 5.20
N TYR A 487 -10.57 25.98 5.36
CA TYR A 487 -10.10 26.52 6.63
C TYR A 487 -9.77 28.01 6.50
N ASP A 488 -10.01 28.76 7.57
CA ASP A 488 -9.71 30.19 7.64
C ASP A 488 -8.21 30.43 7.61
N HIS A 489 -7.44 29.54 8.25
CA HIS A 489 -5.98 29.62 8.31
C HIS A 489 -5.32 28.26 8.14
N VAL A 490 -4.30 28.19 7.28
CA VAL A 490 -3.53 26.97 7.01
C VAL A 490 -2.08 27.18 7.45
N TYR A 491 -1.66 26.45 8.49
CA TYR A 491 -0.27 26.35 8.91
C TYR A 491 0.36 25.13 8.23
N LEU A 492 1.62 25.21 7.81
CA LEU A 492 2.37 24.07 7.28
C LEU A 492 3.67 23.91 8.08
N TRP A 493 3.78 22.79 8.81
CA TRP A 493 4.98 22.46 9.56
C TRP A 493 6.01 21.77 8.68
N LEU A 494 7.21 22.35 8.61
CA LEU A 494 8.35 21.90 7.79
C LEU A 494 9.13 20.81 8.54
N GLN A 495 8.60 19.60 8.62
CA GLN A 495 9.18 18.51 9.42
C GLN A 495 10.45 17.91 8.81
N GLY A 496 10.51 17.79 7.48
CA GLY A 496 11.64 17.26 6.73
C GLY A 496 12.58 18.33 6.23
N ARG A 497 13.84 17.97 6.03
CA ARG A 497 14.89 18.91 5.56
C ARG A 497 14.58 19.51 4.18
N GLU A 498 13.96 18.75 3.28
CA GLU A 498 13.63 19.17 1.93
C GLU A 498 12.18 19.69 1.80
N ASP A 499 11.38 19.66 2.87
CA ASP A 499 10.02 20.21 2.86
C ASP A 499 9.96 21.69 2.39
N PRO A 500 10.90 22.59 2.78
CA PRO A 500 10.90 24.00 2.30
C PRO A 500 11.09 24.12 0.80
N GLU A 501 11.89 23.26 0.18
CA GLU A 501 12.08 23.24 -1.26
C GLU A 501 10.84 22.67 -1.95
N TYR A 502 10.34 21.56 -1.45
CA TYR A 502 9.18 20.88 -2.00
C TYR A 502 7.93 21.78 -1.99
N ILE A 503 7.65 22.51 -0.89
CA ILE A 503 6.49 23.40 -0.83
C ILE A 503 6.61 24.60 -1.81
N ARG A 504 7.84 25.07 -2.08
CA ARG A 504 8.09 26.08 -3.12
C ARG A 504 7.85 25.53 -4.53
N GLU A 505 8.29 24.30 -4.81
CA GLU A 505 8.02 23.60 -6.08
C GLU A 505 6.51 23.38 -6.30
N LEU A 506 5.76 23.13 -5.23
CA LEU A 506 4.31 23.02 -5.28
C LEU A 506 3.62 24.39 -5.55
N GLY A 507 4.28 25.52 -5.26
CA GLY A 507 3.73 26.87 -5.45
C GLY A 507 2.85 27.37 -4.30
N TYR A 508 3.04 26.85 -3.07
CA TYR A 508 2.19 27.19 -1.92
C TYR A 508 2.92 27.93 -0.79
N ALA A 509 4.21 28.18 -0.92
CA ALA A 509 5.01 28.80 0.15
C ALA A 509 4.46 30.16 0.62
N ASP A 510 3.88 30.96 -0.29
CA ASP A 510 3.29 32.27 0.01
C ASP A 510 1.78 32.20 0.31
N ARG A 511 1.17 31.01 0.25
CA ARG A 511 -0.28 30.81 0.46
C ARG A 511 -0.60 30.23 1.83
N VAL A 512 0.39 29.70 2.55
CA VAL A 512 0.26 29.09 3.87
C VAL A 512 1.23 29.72 4.86
N THR A 513 0.96 29.60 6.15
CA THR A 513 1.90 30.02 7.19
C THR A 513 2.90 28.91 7.47
N LEU A 514 4.16 29.10 7.08
CA LEU A 514 5.22 28.12 7.30
C LEU A 514 5.65 28.13 8.77
N ILE A 515 5.69 26.93 9.37
CA ILE A 515 6.16 26.70 10.74
C ILE A 515 7.54 26.07 10.68
N PRO A 516 8.55 26.58 11.42
CA PRO A 516 9.87 25.99 11.45
C PRO A 516 9.87 24.52 11.86
N GLY A 517 10.91 23.78 11.44
CA GLY A 517 11.02 22.33 11.59
C GLY A 517 11.31 21.81 12.99
N THR A 518 11.11 22.60 14.06
CA THR A 518 11.37 22.13 15.43
C THR A 518 10.10 21.59 16.10
N LEU A 519 10.24 20.66 17.04
CA LEU A 519 9.12 20.15 17.84
C LEU A 519 8.51 21.25 18.73
N ALA A 520 9.31 22.20 19.19
CA ALA A 520 8.83 23.31 20.02
C ALA A 520 7.90 24.23 19.22
N ASP A 521 8.27 24.57 17.98
CA ASP A 521 7.42 25.39 17.10
C ASP A 521 6.11 24.65 16.74
N TYR A 522 6.21 23.34 16.49
CA TYR A 522 5.01 22.54 16.22
C TYR A 522 4.09 22.47 17.46
N ASP A 523 4.64 22.23 18.64
CA ASP A 523 3.87 22.23 19.89
C ASP A 523 3.24 23.58 20.19
N ALA A 524 3.89 24.68 19.87
CA ALA A 524 3.32 26.03 20.03
C ALA A 524 2.10 26.25 19.14
N VAL A 525 2.11 25.72 17.90
CA VAL A 525 0.93 25.74 17.01
C VAL A 525 -0.16 24.82 17.53
N LEU A 526 0.19 23.60 17.97
CA LEU A 526 -0.77 22.65 18.54
C LEU A 526 -1.42 23.12 19.85
N ALA A 527 -0.82 24.10 20.55
CA ALA A 527 -1.42 24.70 21.74
C ALA A 527 -2.60 25.63 21.44
N GLN A 528 -2.78 26.06 20.17
CA GLN A 528 -3.92 26.87 19.77
C GLN A 528 -5.21 26.06 19.90
N GLU A 529 -6.26 26.68 20.43
CA GLU A 529 -7.62 26.14 20.36
C GLU A 529 -8.15 26.24 18.93
N ASP A 530 -9.20 25.48 18.59
CA ASP A 530 -9.87 25.55 17.29
C ASP A 530 -8.91 25.25 16.10
N LEU A 531 -8.16 24.16 16.24
CA LEU A 531 -7.14 23.72 15.29
C LEU A 531 -7.28 22.21 14.98
N ASP A 532 -7.38 21.87 13.70
CA ASP A 532 -7.27 20.50 13.19
C ASP A 532 -5.85 20.17 12.74
N TYR A 533 -5.55 18.88 12.57
CA TYR A 533 -4.41 18.40 11.83
C TYR A 533 -4.85 17.62 10.59
N VAL A 534 -4.25 17.93 9.42
CA VAL A 534 -4.40 17.15 8.18
C VAL A 534 -3.06 17.07 7.48
N GLY A 535 -2.49 15.87 7.29
CA GLY A 535 -1.18 15.82 6.63
C GLY A 535 -0.58 14.42 6.50
N THR A 536 0.53 14.37 5.77
CA THR A 536 1.18 13.13 5.34
C THR A 536 2.17 12.54 6.35
N ARG A 537 2.44 13.23 7.46
CA ARG A 537 3.39 12.80 8.50
C ARG A 537 2.65 12.12 9.66
N LEU A 538 2.72 10.79 9.71
CA LEU A 538 2.01 9.94 10.69
C LEU A 538 2.21 10.41 12.15
N HIS A 539 3.46 10.60 12.59
CA HIS A 539 3.73 10.94 13.99
C HIS A 539 3.39 12.39 14.34
N ALA A 540 3.36 13.29 13.36
CA ALA A 540 2.80 14.64 13.54
C ALA A 540 1.31 14.56 13.88
N GLY A 541 0.53 13.78 13.12
CA GLY A 541 -0.89 13.58 13.40
C GLY A 541 -1.17 12.90 14.74
N ILE A 542 -0.37 11.89 15.10
CA ILE A 542 -0.50 11.25 16.42
C ILE A 542 -0.16 12.25 17.55
N ARG A 543 0.88 13.11 17.38
CA ARG A 543 1.18 14.16 18.35
C ARG A 543 0.03 15.16 18.48
N ALA A 544 -0.60 15.53 17.37
CA ALA A 544 -1.78 16.40 17.38
C ALA A 544 -2.97 15.76 18.15
N LEU A 545 -3.25 14.46 17.93
CA LEU A 545 -4.24 13.72 18.71
C LEU A 545 -3.92 13.75 20.22
N ARG A 546 -2.65 13.55 20.60
CA ARG A 546 -2.22 13.62 22.00
C ARG A 546 -2.37 15.01 22.62
N LYS A 547 -2.35 16.06 21.80
CA LYS A 547 -2.62 17.45 22.23
C LYS A 547 -4.11 17.79 22.15
N GLY A 548 -4.99 16.79 21.94
CA GLY A 548 -6.44 16.97 21.87
C GLY A 548 -6.92 17.63 20.59
N ARG A 549 -6.16 17.55 19.49
CA ARG A 549 -6.57 18.12 18.19
C ARG A 549 -7.19 17.03 17.32
N ARG A 550 -8.33 17.33 16.72
CA ARG A 550 -8.94 16.49 15.69
C ARG A 550 -7.96 16.30 14.55
N SER A 551 -7.73 15.07 14.13
CA SER A 551 -6.67 14.79 13.18
C SER A 551 -7.12 13.81 12.10
N LEU A 552 -6.73 14.07 10.84
CA LEU A 552 -6.86 13.18 9.70
C LEU A 552 -5.49 12.97 9.06
N ILE A 553 -4.97 11.74 9.11
CA ILE A 553 -3.63 11.41 8.65
C ILE A 553 -3.70 10.87 7.23
N VAL A 554 -2.98 11.51 6.31
CA VAL A 554 -2.86 11.06 4.92
C VAL A 554 -1.80 9.95 4.84
N SER A 555 -2.23 8.76 4.44
CA SER A 555 -1.34 7.60 4.28
C SER A 555 -0.52 7.72 3.01
N VAL A 556 0.81 7.77 3.15
CA VAL A 556 1.77 7.78 2.03
C VAL A 556 2.49 6.45 1.88
N ASP A 557 2.38 5.59 2.88
CA ASP A 557 2.95 4.24 2.91
C ASP A 557 2.12 3.32 3.83
N ASN A 558 2.53 2.06 3.94
CA ASN A 558 1.82 1.05 4.73
C ASN A 558 1.73 1.35 6.24
N ARG A 559 2.53 2.27 6.79
CA ARG A 559 2.57 2.56 8.23
C ARG A 559 1.24 3.05 8.75
N ALA A 560 0.74 4.14 8.16
CA ALA A 560 -0.53 4.73 8.55
C ALA A 560 -1.71 3.77 8.26
N GLU A 561 -1.66 3.04 7.14
CA GLU A 561 -2.70 2.08 6.77
C GLU A 561 -2.78 0.90 7.75
N CYS A 562 -1.64 0.25 8.05
CA CYS A 562 -1.61 -0.89 8.97
C CYS A 562 -2.02 -0.48 10.39
N ILE A 563 -1.49 0.66 10.89
CA ILE A 563 -1.86 1.18 12.20
C ILE A 563 -3.34 1.58 12.21
N GLY A 564 -3.83 2.25 11.16
CA GLY A 564 -5.24 2.63 11.04
C GLY A 564 -6.18 1.42 11.05
N ALA A 565 -5.85 0.37 10.29
CA ALA A 565 -6.60 -0.87 10.25
C ALA A 565 -6.63 -1.61 11.61
N ASP A 566 -5.50 -1.59 12.34
CA ASP A 566 -5.39 -2.28 13.63
C ASP A 566 -6.06 -1.49 14.77
N THR A 567 -6.05 -0.15 14.72
CA THR A 567 -6.39 0.69 15.89
C THR A 567 -7.56 1.64 15.67
N GLY A 568 -8.04 1.83 14.44
CA GLY A 568 -9.04 2.84 14.12
C GLY A 568 -8.47 4.26 14.05
N LEU A 569 -7.13 4.43 13.95
CA LEU A 569 -6.51 5.74 13.76
C LEU A 569 -7.13 6.44 12.52
N PRO A 570 -7.61 7.70 12.63
CA PRO A 570 -8.24 8.40 11.51
C PRO A 570 -7.25 8.61 10.36
N THR A 571 -7.41 7.85 9.30
CA THR A 571 -6.55 7.90 8.12
C THR A 571 -7.35 8.05 6.84
N ILE A 572 -6.74 8.65 5.83
CA ILE A 572 -7.18 8.68 4.43
C ILE A 572 -6.00 8.34 3.53
N ARG A 573 -6.22 7.57 2.47
CA ARG A 573 -5.16 7.31 1.51
C ARG A 573 -4.88 8.56 0.67
N ARG A 574 -3.64 8.74 0.28
CA ARG A 574 -3.21 9.91 -0.51
C ARG A 574 -3.93 9.99 -1.86
N GLU A 575 -4.14 8.84 -2.50
CA GLU A 575 -4.87 8.75 -3.76
C GLU A 575 -6.38 9.06 -3.63
N ASP A 576 -6.96 8.95 -2.43
CA ASP A 576 -8.36 9.24 -2.16
C ASP A 576 -8.62 10.74 -1.89
N ILE A 577 -7.57 11.55 -1.77
CA ILE A 577 -7.67 13.00 -1.46
C ILE A 577 -8.63 13.73 -2.41
N PRO A 578 -8.48 13.63 -3.75
CA PRO A 578 -9.33 14.39 -4.67
C PRO A 578 -10.82 14.06 -4.57
N PHE A 579 -11.15 12.87 -4.04
CA PHE A 579 -12.50 12.32 -4.06
C PHE A 579 -13.21 12.34 -2.70
N ALA A 580 -12.43 12.25 -1.61
CA ALA A 580 -13.00 11.99 -0.29
C ALA A 580 -12.55 12.98 0.79
N LEU A 581 -11.45 13.72 0.60
CA LEU A 581 -10.91 14.57 1.66
C LEU A 581 -11.93 15.65 2.08
N LYS A 582 -12.58 16.30 1.13
CA LYS A 582 -13.55 17.38 1.38
C LYS A 582 -14.69 16.91 2.29
N ASP A 583 -15.30 15.79 1.95
CA ASP A 583 -16.41 15.23 2.72
C ASP A 583 -15.96 14.73 4.09
N ARG A 584 -14.75 14.15 4.16
CA ARG A 584 -14.16 13.69 5.44
C ARG A 584 -13.84 14.85 6.39
N LEU A 585 -13.49 16.02 5.88
CA LEU A 585 -13.25 17.21 6.70
C LEU A 585 -14.55 17.79 7.25
N GLU A 586 -15.60 17.86 6.43
CA GLU A 586 -16.90 18.41 6.83
C GLU A 586 -17.72 17.46 7.73
N ALA A 587 -17.47 16.16 7.64
CA ALA A 587 -18.14 15.18 8.48
C ALA A 587 -17.71 15.29 9.95
N GLU A 588 -18.68 15.26 10.85
CA GLU A 588 -18.41 14.99 12.25
C GLU A 588 -17.92 13.56 12.41
N PHE A 589 -16.85 13.34 13.14
CA PHE A 589 -16.39 12.00 13.51
C PHE A 589 -15.77 11.97 14.91
N GLU A 590 -16.09 10.91 15.62
CA GLU A 590 -15.50 10.61 16.92
C GLU A 590 -14.14 9.95 16.75
N THR A 591 -13.13 10.43 17.47
CA THR A 591 -11.81 9.76 17.51
C THR A 591 -11.91 8.52 18.41
N LYS A 592 -11.89 7.33 17.80
CA LYS A 592 -11.91 6.05 18.52
C LYS A 592 -10.62 5.28 18.23
N ILE A 593 -9.73 5.19 19.22
CA ILE A 593 -8.47 4.46 19.11
C ILE A 593 -8.56 3.19 19.96
N ASN A 594 -8.50 2.04 19.30
CA ASN A 594 -8.58 0.72 19.93
C ASN A 594 -7.18 0.14 20.11
N LEU A 595 -6.52 0.45 21.21
CA LEU A 595 -5.20 -0.09 21.50
C LEU A 595 -5.28 -1.47 22.17
N PRO A 596 -4.31 -2.37 21.92
CA PRO A 596 -4.25 -3.68 22.55
C PRO A 596 -3.67 -3.57 23.99
N TRP A 597 -4.44 -2.99 24.90
CA TRP A 597 -4.03 -2.65 26.27
C TRP A 597 -3.45 -3.83 27.05
N GLU A 598 -3.98 -5.03 26.86
CA GLU A 598 -3.45 -6.24 27.49
C GLU A 598 -2.02 -6.56 27.03
N ASN A 599 -1.77 -6.44 25.71
CA ASN A 599 -0.43 -6.65 25.15
C ASN A 599 0.55 -5.58 25.63
N ILE A 600 0.12 -4.31 25.68
CA ILE A 600 0.92 -3.20 26.22
C ILE A 600 1.29 -3.47 27.67
N ARG A 601 0.33 -3.90 28.50
CA ARG A 601 0.57 -4.24 29.91
C ARG A 601 1.54 -5.39 30.04
N LYS A 602 1.33 -6.51 29.32
CA LYS A 602 2.22 -7.68 29.33
C LYS A 602 3.66 -7.30 28.93
N TRP A 603 3.81 -6.46 27.90
CA TRP A 603 5.14 -6.02 27.48
C TRP A 603 5.83 -5.16 28.56
N LYS A 604 5.10 -4.26 29.22
CA LYS A 604 5.64 -3.40 30.30
C LYS A 604 6.01 -4.17 31.56
N GLU A 605 5.30 -5.23 31.90
CA GLU A 605 5.51 -6.03 33.12
C GLU A 605 6.90 -6.65 33.17
N GLN A 606 7.53 -6.99 32.04
CA GLN A 606 8.90 -7.56 32.01
C GLN A 606 9.98 -6.63 32.56
N PHE A 607 9.71 -5.33 32.67
CA PHE A 607 10.67 -4.34 33.22
C PHE A 607 10.41 -3.99 34.69
N LYS A 608 9.30 -4.41 35.29
CA LYS A 608 8.96 -4.08 36.70
C LYS A 608 9.73 -4.88 37.72
N GLU A 609 10.25 -6.03 37.36
CA GLU A 609 11.04 -6.91 38.24
C GLU A 609 12.50 -6.45 38.37
N GLN A 610 12.90 -5.38 37.68
CA GLN A 610 14.26 -4.80 37.70
C GLN A 610 14.37 -3.56 38.61
N LYS A 611 13.34 -3.29 39.42
CA LYS A 611 13.35 -2.21 40.44
C LYS A 611 13.86 -2.76 41.79
#